data_e2a5f1cbd422012b1b3ff74cba0d8d9d
#
_entry.id   e2a5f1cbd422012b1b3ff74cba0d8d9d
#
_cell.length_a   1.000
_cell.length_b   1.000
_cell.length_c   1.000
_cell.angle_alpha   90.00
_cell.angle_beta   90.00
_cell.angle_gamma   90.00
#
_symmetry.space_group_name_H-M   'P 1'
#
loop_
_entity.id
_entity.type
_entity.pdbx_description
1 polymer ?
#
loop_
_entity_poly.entity_id
_entity_poly.type
_entity_poly.pdbx_seq_one_letter_code
_entity_poly.pdbx_strand_id
1 'polypeptide(L)'
;MSLTELEERKTKPKKKPLTDADLRKTELRDKTYKLYDAGGLSIQITPRGGKRWRFDYKYAGKRKTISMGTYPLVSLKQAREKRDDCKRLLIEGIDPSEQRQANRRKAAMVAENSFEVVAREWHCNQSNAWAPFHSKRVIARLELDIFPILGKLDIADIEAPELLRALRKIEERGALESAKRVKTICGQVFRYGIATGRCKRDVARDLHGSLRKAEKTNFAATIEPLSLIHI
;
A
#
# COMPACT_ATOMS: atom_id res chain seq x y z
N MET A 1 -30.46 39.90 42.66
CA MET A 1 -29.51 39.55 41.59
C MET A 1 -29.93 40.34 40.38
N SER A 2 -29.12 41.33 40.02
CA SER A 2 -29.49 42.35 39.01
C SER A 2 -29.21 41.80 37.62
N LEU A 3 -30.05 42.21 36.66
CA LEU A 3 -30.00 41.85 35.23
C LEU A 3 -28.72 42.27 34.54
N THR A 4 -27.81 42.98 35.21
CA THR A 4 -26.51 43.47 34.71
C THR A 4 -25.39 42.45 34.78
N GLU A 5 -25.53 41.31 35.48
CA GLU A 5 -24.45 40.27 35.55
C GLU A 5 -24.50 39.21 34.43
N LEU A 6 -25.50 39.24 33.56
CA LEU A 6 -25.66 38.26 32.48
C LEU A 6 -25.04 38.72 31.14
N GLU A 7 -24.60 39.94 31.00
CA GLU A 7 -24.12 40.50 29.71
C GLU A 7 -22.59 40.42 29.47
N GLU A 8 -21.81 40.05 30.47
CA GLU A 8 -20.34 39.92 30.26
C GLU A 8 -19.88 38.50 29.94
N ARG A 9 -20.60 37.73 29.17
CA ARG A 9 -19.96 36.64 28.40
C ARG A 9 -19.20 37.28 27.24
N LYS A 10 -17.99 37.79 27.54
CA LYS A 10 -17.00 38.24 26.56
C LYS A 10 -16.96 37.31 25.37
N THR A 11 -17.66 37.63 24.33
CA THR A 11 -17.53 36.99 23.01
C THR A 11 -16.06 37.15 22.58
N LYS A 12 -15.26 36.07 22.74
CA LYS A 12 -13.89 36.09 22.25
C LYS A 12 -13.92 36.55 20.80
N PRO A 13 -13.12 37.54 20.40
CA PRO A 13 -13.14 38.09 19.04
C PRO A 13 -12.98 36.93 18.07
N LYS A 14 -13.86 36.83 17.07
CA LYS A 14 -13.78 35.86 15.97
C LYS A 14 -12.42 36.03 15.31
N LYS A 15 -11.48 35.13 15.55
CA LYS A 15 -10.15 35.20 14.94
C LYS A 15 -10.32 35.20 13.44
N LYS A 16 -9.72 36.20 12.75
CA LYS A 16 -9.71 36.30 11.30
C LYS A 16 -9.13 34.99 10.72
N PRO A 17 -9.77 34.40 9.71
CA PRO A 17 -9.24 33.21 9.07
C PRO A 17 -7.85 33.48 8.48
N LEU A 18 -6.95 32.49 8.55
CA LEU A 18 -5.60 32.61 7.99
C LEU A 18 -5.64 32.78 6.48
N THR A 19 -4.68 33.50 5.96
CA THR A 19 -4.42 33.62 4.51
C THR A 19 -3.06 33.01 4.16
N ASP A 20 -2.84 32.66 2.90
CA ASP A 20 -1.51 32.19 2.46
C ASP A 20 -0.43 33.26 2.60
N ALA A 21 -0.80 34.55 2.53
CA ALA A 21 0.10 35.66 2.79
C ALA A 21 0.60 35.65 4.26
N ASP A 22 -0.30 35.36 5.21
CA ASP A 22 0.07 35.26 6.63
C ASP A 22 1.05 34.10 6.85
N LEU A 23 0.86 32.99 6.15
CA LEU A 23 1.74 31.81 6.25
C LEU A 23 3.13 32.04 5.65
N ARG A 24 3.22 32.86 4.59
CA ARG A 24 4.51 33.21 3.98
C ARG A 24 5.28 34.21 4.83
N LYS A 25 4.60 35.16 5.45
CA LYS A 25 5.18 36.23 6.30
C LYS A 25 5.47 35.79 7.74
N THR A 26 5.33 34.50 8.08
CA THR A 26 5.59 34.03 9.44
C THR A 26 7.05 34.18 9.81
N GLU A 27 7.30 34.89 10.88
CA GLU A 27 8.64 35.07 11.47
C GLU A 27 9.05 33.87 12.31
N LEU A 28 10.33 33.55 12.30
CA LEU A 28 10.89 32.54 13.19
C LEU A 28 11.01 33.12 14.59
N ARG A 29 10.66 32.32 15.60
CA ARG A 29 10.76 32.68 17.02
C ARG A 29 11.55 31.63 17.77
N ASP A 30 12.15 31.98 18.88
CA ASP A 30 12.93 31.06 19.71
C ASP A 30 12.09 29.89 20.27
N LYS A 31 10.77 30.10 20.39
CA LYS A 31 9.82 29.09 20.88
C LYS A 31 8.81 28.73 19.82
N THR A 32 8.41 27.46 19.82
CA THR A 32 7.31 26.97 18.99
C THR A 32 6.01 27.71 19.32
N TYR A 33 5.32 28.24 18.30
CA TYR A 33 4.06 28.92 18.46
C TYR A 33 3.00 28.40 17.44
N LYS A 34 1.75 28.78 17.67
CA LYS A 34 0.63 28.38 16.81
C LYS A 34 -0.08 29.60 16.25
N LEU A 35 -0.40 29.56 14.96
CA LEU A 35 -1.40 30.44 14.35
C LEU A 35 -2.70 29.64 14.18
N TYR A 36 -3.81 30.25 14.55
CA TYR A 36 -5.09 29.56 14.54
C TYR A 36 -5.93 30.01 13.35
N ASP A 37 -6.48 29.02 12.63
CA ASP A 37 -7.51 29.22 11.63
C ASP A 37 -8.90 28.93 12.20
N ALA A 38 -9.94 29.02 11.38
CA ALA A 38 -11.28 28.69 11.79
C ALA A 38 -11.49 27.18 12.03
N GLY A 39 -12.44 26.84 12.93
CA GLY A 39 -12.95 25.48 13.07
C GLY A 39 -12.00 24.48 13.69
N GLY A 40 -11.06 24.90 14.55
CA GLY A 40 -10.11 24.02 15.26
C GLY A 40 -8.83 23.73 14.49
N LEU A 41 -8.67 24.28 13.27
CA LEU A 41 -7.43 24.17 12.51
C LEU A 41 -6.41 25.19 13.03
N SER A 42 -5.16 24.76 13.12
CA SER A 42 -4.02 25.62 13.48
C SER A 42 -2.77 25.17 12.73
N ILE A 43 -1.83 26.08 12.56
CA ILE A 43 -0.50 25.76 12.08
C ILE A 43 0.51 25.99 13.20
N GLN A 44 1.30 25.00 13.48
CA GLN A 44 2.38 25.03 14.46
C GLN A 44 3.68 25.35 13.75
N ILE A 45 4.38 26.42 14.19
CA ILE A 45 5.63 26.87 13.63
C ILE A 45 6.72 26.59 14.65
N THR A 46 7.75 25.87 14.22
CA THR A 46 8.91 25.53 15.07
C THR A 46 10.02 26.54 14.88
N PRO A 47 10.98 26.68 15.83
CA PRO A 47 12.13 27.58 15.71
C PRO A 47 12.99 27.29 14.47
N ARG A 48 12.99 26.03 14.00
CA ARG A 48 13.72 25.61 12.78
C ARG A 48 12.96 25.88 11.48
N GLY A 49 11.86 26.63 11.51
CA GLY A 49 11.05 26.96 10.33
C GLY A 49 10.06 25.90 9.88
N GLY A 50 9.97 24.77 10.59
CA GLY A 50 8.98 23.72 10.28
C GLY A 50 7.56 24.20 10.55
N LYS A 51 6.66 24.09 9.56
CA LYS A 51 5.27 24.52 9.63
C LYS A 51 4.36 23.29 9.52
N ARG A 52 3.66 22.92 10.62
CA ARG A 52 2.84 21.71 10.68
C ARG A 52 1.39 22.03 10.96
N TRP A 53 0.48 21.56 10.12
CA TRP A 53 -0.94 21.66 10.32
C TRP A 53 -1.41 20.76 11.45
N ARG A 54 -2.24 21.30 12.35
CA ARG A 54 -2.85 20.62 13.49
C ARG A 54 -4.34 20.90 13.51
N PHE A 55 -5.13 19.87 13.79
CA PHE A 55 -6.56 20.01 14.04
C PHE A 55 -6.87 19.55 15.45
N ASP A 56 -7.39 20.47 16.24
CA ASP A 56 -7.79 20.25 17.62
C ASP A 56 -9.31 20.00 17.63
N TYR A 57 -9.74 18.87 18.20
CA TYR A 57 -11.13 18.45 18.25
C TYR A 57 -11.46 17.83 19.61
N LYS A 58 -12.77 17.61 19.87
CA LYS A 58 -13.28 16.96 21.08
C LYS A 58 -14.00 15.68 20.68
N TYR A 59 -13.63 14.56 21.28
CA TYR A 59 -14.27 13.27 21.08
C TYR A 59 -14.46 12.57 22.41
N ALA A 60 -15.66 12.03 22.69
CA ALA A 60 -16.02 11.39 23.95
C ALA A 60 -15.57 12.20 25.19
N GLY A 61 -15.81 13.52 25.18
CA GLY A 61 -15.45 14.42 26.28
C GLY A 61 -13.97 14.83 26.34
N LYS A 62 -13.06 14.15 25.63
CA LYS A 62 -11.59 14.40 25.65
C LYS A 62 -11.16 15.29 24.48
N ARG A 63 -10.21 16.20 24.76
CA ARG A 63 -9.55 16.97 23.69
C ARG A 63 -8.46 16.14 23.05
N LYS A 64 -8.50 16.04 21.73
CA LYS A 64 -7.50 15.35 20.89
C LYS A 64 -6.96 16.28 19.83
N THR A 65 -5.75 16.04 19.35
CA THR A 65 -5.09 16.80 18.28
C THR A 65 -4.58 15.82 17.23
N ILE A 66 -4.89 16.07 15.96
CA ILE A 66 -4.39 15.27 14.84
C ILE A 66 -3.57 16.14 13.89
N SER A 67 -2.49 15.58 13.34
CA SER A 67 -1.66 16.24 12.33
C SER A 67 -2.29 16.12 10.95
N MET A 68 -2.35 17.24 10.20
CA MET A 68 -2.92 17.32 8.86
C MET A 68 -1.86 17.40 7.75
N GLY A 69 -0.58 17.38 8.12
CA GLY A 69 0.55 17.48 7.21
C GLY A 69 1.40 18.72 7.45
N THR A 70 2.32 19.00 6.54
CA THR A 70 3.29 20.11 6.62
C THR A 70 3.08 21.09 5.47
N TYR A 71 3.15 22.37 5.77
CA TYR A 71 3.20 23.43 4.77
C TYR A 71 4.65 23.56 4.25
N PRO A 72 4.93 23.77 2.93
CA PRO A 72 3.93 24.03 1.88
C PRO A 72 3.36 22.79 1.17
N LEU A 73 3.83 21.55 1.48
CA LEU A 73 3.35 20.32 0.83
C LEU A 73 1.84 20.15 0.96
N VAL A 74 1.26 20.58 2.07
CA VAL A 74 -0.18 20.69 2.27
C VAL A 74 -0.54 22.18 2.33
N SER A 75 -1.24 22.67 1.32
CA SER A 75 -1.71 24.06 1.25
C SER A 75 -2.79 24.35 2.30
N LEU A 76 -3.09 25.62 2.54
CA LEU A 76 -4.16 26.02 3.45
C LEU A 76 -5.53 25.47 3.01
N LYS A 77 -5.81 25.44 1.69
CA LYS A 77 -7.03 24.88 1.14
C LYS A 77 -7.13 23.38 1.47
N GLN A 78 -6.10 22.63 1.17
CA GLN A 78 -6.04 21.17 1.48
C GLN A 78 -6.13 20.88 2.98
N ALA A 79 -5.54 21.74 3.82
CA ALA A 79 -5.63 21.57 5.28
C ALA A 79 -7.07 21.78 5.77
N ARG A 80 -7.80 22.73 5.19
CA ARG A 80 -9.23 22.95 5.47
C ARG A 80 -10.10 21.80 4.99
N GLU A 81 -9.86 21.27 3.80
CA GLU A 81 -10.54 20.06 3.29
C GLU A 81 -10.35 18.88 4.22
N LYS A 82 -9.11 18.57 4.61
CA LYS A 82 -8.81 17.49 5.57
C LYS A 82 -9.45 17.70 6.94
N ARG A 83 -9.54 18.95 7.42
CA ARG A 83 -10.28 19.29 8.65
C ARG A 83 -11.75 18.95 8.50
N ASP A 84 -12.35 19.31 7.37
CA ASP A 84 -13.77 19.11 7.13
C ASP A 84 -14.10 17.62 6.96
N ASP A 85 -13.20 16.83 6.35
CA ASP A 85 -13.27 15.37 6.35
C ASP A 85 -13.25 14.79 7.77
N CYS A 86 -12.35 15.26 8.63
CA CYS A 86 -12.33 14.84 10.02
C CYS A 86 -13.59 15.23 10.78
N LYS A 87 -14.20 16.40 10.48
CA LYS A 87 -15.46 16.79 11.07
C LYS A 87 -16.62 15.90 10.65
N ARG A 88 -16.64 15.43 9.38
CA ARG A 88 -17.65 14.45 8.92
C ARG A 88 -17.55 13.16 9.72
N LEU A 89 -16.34 12.61 9.90
CA LEU A 89 -16.14 11.43 10.74
C LEU A 89 -16.62 11.63 12.18
N LEU A 90 -16.38 12.82 12.76
CA LEU A 90 -16.86 13.14 14.11
C LEU A 90 -18.39 13.20 14.18
N ILE A 91 -19.08 13.66 13.15
CA ILE A 91 -20.55 13.66 13.05
C ILE A 91 -21.07 12.22 13.00
N GLU A 92 -20.36 11.33 12.30
CA GLU A 92 -20.63 9.89 12.21
C GLU A 92 -20.27 9.13 13.52
N GLY A 93 -19.74 9.83 14.53
CA GLY A 93 -19.32 9.21 15.79
C GLY A 93 -17.99 8.46 15.70
N ILE A 94 -17.19 8.69 14.67
CA ILE A 94 -15.90 8.02 14.44
C ILE A 94 -14.76 8.96 14.86
N ASP A 95 -13.79 8.45 15.63
CA ASP A 95 -12.58 9.20 15.96
C ASP A 95 -11.60 9.22 14.78
N PRO A 96 -11.29 10.40 14.21
CA PRO A 96 -10.35 10.51 13.09
C PRO A 96 -8.95 9.96 13.38
N SER A 97 -8.48 10.02 14.63
CA SER A 97 -7.19 9.47 15.04
C SER A 97 -7.20 7.94 15.03
N GLU A 98 -8.24 7.33 15.57
CA GLU A 98 -8.41 5.88 15.60
C GLU A 98 -8.60 5.32 14.19
N GLN A 99 -9.45 5.98 13.39
CA GLN A 99 -9.65 5.62 11.98
C GLN A 99 -8.33 5.63 11.19
N ARG A 100 -7.53 6.70 11.36
CA ARG A 100 -6.21 6.78 10.69
C ARG A 100 -5.26 5.68 11.17
N GLN A 101 -5.29 5.35 12.44
CA GLN A 101 -4.46 4.30 13.02
C GLN A 101 -4.89 2.91 12.52
N ALA A 102 -6.20 2.65 12.45
CA ALA A 102 -6.77 1.44 11.88
C ALA A 102 -6.38 1.28 10.39
N ASN A 103 -6.50 2.37 9.61
CA ASN A 103 -6.09 2.35 8.20
C ASN A 103 -4.57 2.10 8.02
N ARG A 104 -3.74 2.66 8.90
CA ARG A 104 -2.29 2.38 8.89
C ARG A 104 -1.97 0.94 9.25
N ARG A 105 -2.64 0.39 10.27
CA ARG A 105 -2.48 -1.02 10.64
C ARG A 105 -2.91 -1.94 9.52
N LYS A 106 -4.06 -1.65 8.90
CA LYS A 106 -4.55 -2.42 7.73
C LYS A 106 -3.55 -2.36 6.58
N ALA A 107 -3.03 -1.17 6.24
CA ALA A 107 -2.03 -1.01 5.19
C ALA A 107 -0.70 -1.75 5.51
N ALA A 108 -0.27 -1.76 6.78
CA ALA A 108 0.90 -2.51 7.21
C ALA A 108 0.68 -4.03 7.08
N MET A 109 -0.48 -4.53 7.51
CA MET A 109 -0.85 -5.94 7.36
C MET A 109 -0.87 -6.38 5.89
N VAL A 110 -1.47 -5.56 5.01
CA VAL A 110 -1.46 -5.82 3.55
C VAL A 110 -0.02 -5.83 3.02
N ALA A 111 0.84 -4.91 3.49
CA ALA A 111 2.23 -4.89 3.07
C ALA A 111 3.00 -6.14 3.51
N GLU A 112 2.77 -6.64 4.73
CA GLU A 112 3.38 -7.87 5.26
C GLU A 112 2.84 -9.14 4.57
N ASN A 113 1.59 -9.13 4.13
CA ASN A 113 0.94 -10.24 3.43
C ASN A 113 0.95 -10.06 1.91
N SER A 114 1.67 -9.09 1.37
CA SER A 114 1.75 -8.91 -0.07
C SER A 114 2.33 -10.13 -0.76
N PHE A 115 1.85 -10.41 -1.98
CA PHE A 115 2.32 -11.55 -2.78
C PHE A 115 3.85 -11.56 -2.91
N GLU A 116 4.47 -10.40 -3.10
CA GLU A 116 5.92 -10.28 -3.21
C GLU A 116 6.64 -10.72 -1.92
N VAL A 117 6.18 -10.26 -0.75
CA VAL A 117 6.78 -10.63 0.53
C VAL A 117 6.68 -12.13 0.77
N VAL A 118 5.49 -12.71 0.55
CA VAL A 118 5.26 -14.14 0.70
C VAL A 118 6.09 -14.96 -0.30
N ALA A 119 6.19 -14.49 -1.54
CA ALA A 119 6.98 -15.16 -2.58
C ALA A 119 8.49 -15.12 -2.30
N ARG A 120 9.02 -14.00 -1.80
CA ARG A 120 10.43 -13.89 -1.42
C ARG A 120 10.76 -14.76 -0.20
N GLU A 121 9.87 -14.82 0.78
CA GLU A 121 10.02 -15.69 1.94
C GLU A 121 10.00 -17.18 1.53
N TRP A 122 9.02 -17.57 0.70
CA TRP A 122 8.97 -18.92 0.12
C TRP A 122 10.25 -19.25 -0.65
N HIS A 123 10.70 -18.31 -1.52
CA HIS A 123 11.92 -18.50 -2.29
C HIS A 123 13.15 -18.67 -1.40
N CYS A 124 13.29 -17.86 -0.35
CA CYS A 124 14.38 -18.00 0.62
C CYS A 124 14.39 -19.38 1.27
N ASN A 125 13.23 -19.87 1.70
CA ASN A 125 13.10 -21.18 2.32
C ASN A 125 13.42 -22.35 1.37
N GLN A 126 13.13 -22.20 0.06
CA GLN A 126 13.41 -23.22 -0.94
C GLN A 126 14.82 -23.13 -1.52
N SER A 127 15.42 -21.96 -1.49
CA SER A 127 16.71 -21.68 -2.17
C SER A 127 17.86 -22.56 -1.71
N ASN A 128 17.84 -23.01 -0.44
CA ASN A 128 18.87 -23.87 0.13
C ASN A 128 18.90 -25.27 -0.52
N ALA A 129 17.77 -25.73 -1.05
CA ALA A 129 17.63 -27.03 -1.71
C ALA A 129 17.88 -26.96 -3.24
N TRP A 130 18.05 -25.77 -3.80
CA TRP A 130 18.18 -25.56 -5.23
C TRP A 130 19.61 -25.23 -5.66
N ALA A 131 19.96 -25.63 -6.90
CA ALA A 131 21.16 -25.12 -7.52
C ALA A 131 21.08 -23.60 -7.67
N PRO A 132 22.18 -22.83 -7.42
CA PRO A 132 22.17 -21.37 -7.42
C PRO A 132 21.61 -20.75 -8.70
N PHE A 133 21.87 -21.35 -9.84
CA PHE A 133 21.37 -20.90 -11.14
C PHE A 133 19.83 -21.06 -11.24
N HIS A 134 19.28 -22.16 -10.73
CA HIS A 134 17.84 -22.40 -10.72
C HIS A 134 17.13 -21.39 -9.82
N SER A 135 17.63 -21.19 -8.60
CA SER A 135 17.11 -20.22 -7.63
C SER A 135 17.04 -18.80 -8.22
N LYS A 136 18.14 -18.34 -8.84
CA LYS A 136 18.18 -17.04 -9.52
C LYS A 136 17.13 -16.91 -10.64
N ARG A 137 16.91 -17.98 -11.41
CA ARG A 137 15.91 -17.96 -12.49
C ARG A 137 14.48 -17.93 -11.99
N VAL A 138 14.19 -18.57 -10.88
CA VAL A 138 12.85 -18.56 -10.27
C VAL A 138 12.49 -17.15 -9.81
N ILE A 139 13.37 -16.52 -9.03
CA ILE A 139 13.06 -15.17 -8.51
C ILE A 139 13.03 -14.14 -9.62
N ALA A 140 13.93 -14.20 -10.61
CA ALA A 140 13.95 -13.28 -11.73
C ALA A 140 12.66 -13.31 -12.57
N ARG A 141 12.04 -14.50 -12.73
CA ARG A 141 10.74 -14.62 -13.40
C ARG A 141 9.62 -13.94 -12.60
N LEU A 142 9.61 -14.09 -11.29
CA LEU A 142 8.63 -13.42 -10.44
C LEU A 142 8.82 -11.90 -10.49
N GLU A 143 10.05 -11.41 -10.40
CA GLU A 143 10.40 -9.99 -10.46
C GLU A 143 10.03 -9.34 -11.80
N LEU A 144 10.25 -10.05 -12.89
CA LEU A 144 9.98 -9.52 -14.23
C LEU A 144 8.48 -9.54 -14.56
N ASP A 145 7.79 -10.63 -14.24
CA ASP A 145 6.49 -10.93 -14.81
C ASP A 145 5.32 -10.75 -13.83
N ILE A 146 5.54 -10.99 -12.54
CA ILE A 146 4.46 -11.08 -11.54
C ILE A 146 4.48 -9.91 -10.57
N PHE A 147 5.60 -9.55 -9.98
CA PHE A 147 5.69 -8.49 -8.97
C PHE A 147 5.21 -7.12 -9.46
N PRO A 148 5.45 -6.70 -10.72
CA PRO A 148 4.93 -5.43 -11.21
C PRO A 148 3.39 -5.36 -11.23
N ILE A 149 2.70 -6.50 -11.28
CA ILE A 149 1.24 -6.58 -11.40
C ILE A 149 0.59 -6.98 -10.07
N LEU A 150 1.09 -8.03 -9.43
CA LEU A 150 0.48 -8.64 -8.25
C LEU A 150 1.29 -8.44 -6.97
N GLY A 151 2.54 -8.01 -7.06
CA GLY A 151 3.47 -8.00 -5.93
C GLY A 151 2.99 -7.24 -4.71
N LYS A 152 2.29 -6.12 -4.91
CA LYS A 152 1.79 -5.25 -3.84
C LYS A 152 0.41 -5.61 -3.31
N LEU A 153 -0.29 -6.55 -3.96
CA LEU A 153 -1.61 -7.01 -3.54
C LEU A 153 -1.46 -7.98 -2.36
N ASP A 154 -2.42 -7.97 -1.46
CA ASP A 154 -2.54 -9.00 -0.44
C ASP A 154 -2.75 -10.36 -1.11
N ILE A 155 -1.96 -11.37 -0.73
CA ILE A 155 -2.04 -12.70 -1.33
C ILE A 155 -3.44 -13.33 -1.14
N ALA A 156 -4.15 -12.95 -0.08
CA ALA A 156 -5.49 -13.43 0.20
C ALA A 156 -6.56 -12.84 -0.74
N ASP A 157 -6.32 -11.64 -1.27
CA ASP A 157 -7.26 -10.89 -2.12
C ASP A 157 -7.04 -11.17 -3.62
N ILE A 158 -5.95 -11.85 -4.00
CA ILE A 158 -5.68 -12.17 -5.40
C ILE A 158 -6.65 -13.25 -5.89
N GLU A 159 -7.31 -12.93 -7.00
CA GLU A 159 -8.24 -13.85 -7.67
C GLU A 159 -7.67 -14.38 -9.00
N ALA A 160 -8.32 -15.45 -9.53
CA ALA A 160 -7.90 -16.11 -10.78
C ALA A 160 -7.82 -15.15 -12.00
N PRO A 161 -8.75 -14.20 -12.22
CA PRO A 161 -8.65 -13.26 -13.35
C PRO A 161 -7.41 -12.36 -13.29
N GLU A 162 -6.94 -11.97 -12.08
CA GLU A 162 -5.78 -11.11 -11.92
C GLU A 162 -4.49 -11.85 -12.24
N LEU A 163 -4.35 -13.09 -11.73
CA LEU A 163 -3.23 -13.95 -12.07
C LEU A 163 -3.22 -14.29 -13.57
N LEU A 164 -4.39 -14.59 -14.15
CA LEU A 164 -4.52 -14.87 -15.58
C LEU A 164 -4.06 -13.69 -16.44
N ARG A 165 -4.41 -12.45 -16.05
CA ARG A 165 -3.97 -11.23 -16.73
C ARG A 165 -2.46 -11.10 -16.75
N ALA A 166 -1.80 -11.40 -15.64
CA ALA A 166 -0.34 -11.39 -15.55
C ALA A 166 0.29 -12.46 -16.46
N LEU A 167 -0.27 -13.67 -16.45
CA LEU A 167 0.23 -14.77 -17.29
C LEU A 167 0.00 -14.52 -18.78
N ARG A 168 -1.12 -13.91 -19.17
CA ARG A 168 -1.40 -13.56 -20.58
C ARG A 168 -0.39 -12.56 -21.14
N LYS A 169 0.10 -11.62 -20.36
CA LYS A 169 1.19 -10.72 -20.80
C LYS A 169 2.47 -11.47 -21.16
N ILE A 170 2.72 -12.60 -20.48
CA ILE A 170 3.86 -13.47 -20.82
C ILE A 170 3.58 -14.20 -22.15
N GLU A 171 2.34 -14.68 -22.35
CA GLU A 171 1.92 -15.33 -23.59
C GLU A 171 1.98 -14.37 -24.79
N GLU A 172 1.57 -13.11 -24.63
CA GLU A 172 1.63 -12.06 -25.66
C GLU A 172 3.05 -11.80 -26.17
N ARG A 173 4.05 -12.01 -25.32
CA ARG A 173 5.48 -11.98 -25.73
C ARG A 173 5.96 -13.25 -26.44
N GLY A 174 5.06 -14.21 -26.72
CA GLY A 174 5.39 -15.49 -27.33
C GLY A 174 6.02 -16.52 -26.38
N ALA A 175 6.14 -16.21 -25.08
CA ALA A 175 6.84 -17.05 -24.09
C ALA A 175 5.91 -18.06 -23.39
N LEU A 176 5.19 -18.89 -24.17
CA LEU A 176 4.15 -19.82 -23.66
C LEU A 176 4.66 -20.78 -22.59
N GLU A 177 5.85 -21.37 -22.77
CA GLU A 177 6.45 -22.25 -21.78
C GLU A 177 6.84 -21.49 -20.48
N SER A 178 7.26 -20.22 -20.61
CA SER A 178 7.54 -19.39 -19.44
C SER A 178 6.25 -19.08 -18.67
N ALA A 179 5.14 -18.81 -19.34
CA ALA A 179 3.85 -18.59 -18.70
C ALA A 179 3.42 -19.81 -17.88
N LYS A 180 3.56 -21.03 -18.40
CA LYS A 180 3.27 -22.26 -17.67
C LYS A 180 4.16 -22.43 -16.45
N ARG A 181 5.47 -22.18 -16.59
CA ARG A 181 6.43 -22.27 -15.47
C ARG A 181 6.13 -21.23 -14.40
N VAL A 182 5.84 -19.98 -14.78
CA VAL A 182 5.47 -18.92 -13.86
C VAL A 182 4.17 -19.26 -13.11
N LYS A 183 3.15 -19.79 -13.83
CA LYS A 183 1.93 -20.31 -13.19
C LYS A 183 2.24 -21.35 -12.11
N THR A 184 3.13 -22.31 -12.42
CA THR A 184 3.52 -23.36 -11.46
C THR A 184 4.21 -22.76 -10.23
N ILE A 185 5.10 -21.79 -10.43
CA ILE A 185 5.78 -21.06 -9.35
C ILE A 185 4.76 -20.32 -8.48
N CYS A 186 3.82 -19.58 -9.09
CA CYS A 186 2.75 -18.90 -8.36
C CYS A 186 1.92 -19.88 -7.51
N GLY A 187 1.59 -21.06 -8.05
CA GLY A 187 0.90 -22.10 -7.29
C GLY A 187 1.70 -22.61 -6.08
N GLN A 188 3.03 -22.70 -6.21
CA GLN A 188 3.89 -23.03 -5.06
C GLN A 188 3.88 -21.94 -3.99
N VAL A 189 3.90 -20.66 -4.41
CA VAL A 189 3.79 -19.51 -3.49
C VAL A 189 2.42 -19.50 -2.79
N PHE A 190 1.32 -19.73 -3.50
CA PHE A 190 -0.01 -19.81 -2.89
C PHE A 190 -0.09 -20.97 -1.88
N ARG A 191 0.42 -22.15 -2.20
CA ARG A 191 0.46 -23.27 -1.26
C ARG A 191 1.29 -22.97 -0.01
N TYR A 192 2.39 -22.25 -0.16
CA TYR A 192 3.15 -21.74 0.98
C TYR A 192 2.34 -20.74 1.79
N GLY A 193 1.63 -19.81 1.12
CA GLY A 193 0.70 -18.88 1.77
C GLY A 193 -0.41 -19.59 2.55
N ILE A 194 -0.95 -20.69 2.01
CA ILE A 194 -1.93 -21.54 2.72
C ILE A 194 -1.30 -22.18 3.96
N ALA A 195 -0.12 -22.78 3.82
CA ALA A 195 0.59 -23.45 4.92
C ALA A 195 0.95 -22.47 6.06
N THR A 196 1.22 -21.21 5.74
CA THR A 196 1.51 -20.14 6.71
C THR A 196 0.26 -19.36 7.17
N GLY A 197 -0.94 -19.75 6.74
CA GLY A 197 -2.21 -19.14 7.14
C GLY A 197 -2.49 -17.77 6.53
N ARG A 198 -1.77 -17.34 5.49
CA ARG A 198 -1.88 -16.04 4.84
C ARG A 198 -2.92 -15.99 3.73
N CYS A 199 -3.26 -17.10 3.11
CA CYS A 199 -4.34 -17.22 2.15
C CYS A 199 -5.07 -18.56 2.31
N LYS A 200 -6.25 -18.70 1.65
CA LYS A 200 -7.11 -19.86 1.86
C LYS A 200 -7.10 -20.85 0.69
N ARG A 201 -6.65 -20.45 -0.49
CA ARG A 201 -6.69 -21.28 -1.70
C ARG A 201 -5.50 -21.04 -2.64
N ASP A 202 -5.19 -22.04 -3.44
CA ASP A 202 -4.21 -21.95 -4.54
C ASP A 202 -4.93 -21.48 -5.81
N VAL A 203 -4.88 -20.18 -6.06
CA VAL A 203 -5.52 -19.51 -7.22
C VAL A 203 -4.95 -20.01 -8.55
N ALA A 204 -3.69 -20.43 -8.59
CA ALA A 204 -3.09 -20.95 -9.81
C ALA A 204 -3.71 -22.28 -10.24
N ARG A 205 -4.29 -23.04 -9.30
CA ARG A 205 -5.01 -24.30 -9.59
C ARG A 205 -6.28 -24.03 -10.40
N ASP A 206 -6.98 -22.93 -10.12
CA ASP A 206 -8.23 -22.56 -10.82
C ASP A 206 -7.97 -22.22 -12.29
N LEU A 207 -6.73 -21.93 -12.66
CA LEU A 207 -6.31 -21.64 -14.03
C LEU A 207 -5.91 -22.90 -14.82
N HIS A 208 -6.38 -24.08 -14.44
CA HIS A 208 -6.10 -25.30 -15.22
C HIS A 208 -6.74 -25.18 -16.62
N GLY A 209 -5.93 -25.39 -17.64
CA GLY A 209 -6.41 -25.34 -19.05
C GLY A 209 -6.60 -23.93 -19.63
N SER A 210 -6.42 -22.84 -18.86
CA SER A 210 -6.69 -21.46 -19.30
C SER A 210 -5.55 -20.83 -20.14
N LEU A 211 -4.36 -21.41 -20.12
CA LEU A 211 -3.20 -20.96 -20.90
C LEU A 211 -3.12 -21.68 -22.23
N ARG A 212 -2.62 -20.96 -23.25
CA ARG A 212 -2.40 -21.51 -24.59
C ARG A 212 -1.44 -22.70 -24.54
N LYS A 213 -1.75 -23.72 -25.34
CA LYS A 213 -0.84 -24.85 -25.50
C LYS A 213 0.30 -24.44 -26.43
N ALA A 214 1.56 -24.63 -25.99
CA ALA A 214 2.67 -24.54 -26.90
C ALA A 214 2.60 -25.72 -27.89
N GLU A 215 2.78 -25.45 -29.17
CA GLU A 215 2.98 -26.51 -30.14
C GLU A 215 4.25 -27.30 -29.77
N LYS A 216 4.09 -28.60 -29.59
CA LYS A 216 5.24 -29.48 -29.38
C LYS A 216 5.92 -29.66 -30.74
N THR A 217 6.98 -28.92 -31.00
CA THR A 217 7.93 -29.31 -32.05
C THR A 217 8.66 -30.53 -31.51
N ASN A 218 8.20 -31.72 -31.92
CA ASN A 218 8.99 -32.91 -31.74
C ASN A 218 10.19 -32.75 -32.71
N PHE A 219 11.36 -32.52 -32.15
CA PHE A 219 12.58 -32.77 -32.94
C PHE A 219 12.52 -34.24 -33.29
N ALA A 220 12.52 -34.53 -34.62
CA ALA A 220 12.67 -35.89 -35.10
C ALA A 220 13.93 -36.44 -34.43
N ALA A 221 13.80 -37.55 -33.70
CA ALA A 221 14.97 -38.27 -33.27
C ALA A 221 15.72 -38.67 -34.57
N THR A 222 16.93 -38.16 -34.75
CA THR A 222 17.79 -38.61 -35.83
C THR A 222 18.06 -40.10 -35.54
N ILE A 223 17.28 -40.94 -36.20
CA ILE A 223 17.57 -42.37 -36.27
C ILE A 223 18.59 -42.52 -37.37
N GLU A 224 19.80 -42.07 -37.15
CA GLU A 224 20.93 -42.59 -37.88
C GLU A 224 21.19 -44.01 -37.35
N PRO A 225 21.08 -45.02 -38.18
CA PRO A 225 21.50 -46.34 -37.76
C PRO A 225 23.03 -46.24 -37.45
N LEU A 226 23.36 -46.29 -36.16
CA LEU A 226 24.75 -46.49 -35.74
C LEU A 226 25.25 -47.72 -36.49
N SER A 227 26.00 -47.46 -37.54
CA SER A 227 26.80 -48.47 -38.22
C SER A 227 27.68 -49.13 -37.16
N LEU A 228 27.35 -50.35 -36.80
CA LEU A 228 28.19 -51.21 -35.99
C LEU A 228 29.47 -51.49 -36.79
N ILE A 229 30.48 -50.66 -36.54
CA ILE A 229 31.84 -51.01 -36.95
C ILE A 229 32.31 -52.00 -35.90
N HIS A 230 32.14 -53.29 -36.20
CA HIS A 230 32.89 -54.36 -35.53
C HIS A 230 34.30 -54.29 -36.04
N ILE A 231 35.24 -54.00 -35.15
CA ILE A 231 36.61 -54.40 -35.25
C ILE A 231 36.90 -55.34 -34.13
#